data_749fb8e6e165d6b10f3c5c0e5fe62a0c
#
_entry.id   749fb8e6e165d6b10f3c5c0e5fe62a0c
#
_cell.length_a   1.000
_cell.length_b   1.000
_cell.length_c   1.000
_cell.angle_alpha   90.00
_cell.angle_beta   90.00
_cell.angle_gamma   90.00
#
_symmetry.space_group_name_H-M   'P 1'
#
loop_
_entity.id
_entity.type
_entity.pdbx_description
1 polymer ?
#
loop_
_entity_poly.entity_id
_entity_poly.type
_entity_poly.pdbx_seq_one_letter_code
_entity_poly.pdbx_strand_id
1 'polypeptide(L)'
;MCIRDSIYHIDETAGRIIQASFCGVSDVCGTAHLPMIPGHTVSTFAIRFHAFGAYAFADDALRGTLNGFESPEVRFGRLDRALRARLPELRGLSARTAYAQSVLLAFQCRENPLVETAADALLYHRGTATVSEWAHELFISSRQLERLLGEYWGLSPKKGSALVRYQALYQEICHGTLTDVQDAVARYGFADQAHLCREFRRYHGENVSRFFKTSCENGRTMEENGVYPPEEAST
;
A
#
# COMPACT_ATOMS: atom_id res chain seq x y z
N MET A 1 2.73 -6.62 3.09
CA MET A 1 2.58 -5.66 1.98
C MET A 1 1.93 -4.40 2.52
N CYS A 2 2.61 -3.27 2.45
CA CYS A 2 2.21 -2.05 3.13
C CYS A 2 1.36 -1.22 2.17
N ILE A 3 0.05 -1.39 2.19
CA ILE A 3 -0.85 -0.84 1.19
C ILE A 3 -1.97 -0.09 1.90
N ARG A 4 -2.47 0.93 1.24
CA ARG A 4 -3.68 1.65 1.63
C ARG A 4 -4.84 1.04 0.90
N ASP A 5 -5.75 0.43 1.65
CA ASP A 5 -6.92 -0.22 1.09
C ASP A 5 -8.19 0.32 1.74
N SER A 6 -9.20 0.62 0.94
CA SER A 6 -10.59 0.69 1.42
C SER A 6 -11.20 -0.69 1.23
N ILE A 7 -11.53 -1.35 2.32
CA ILE A 7 -12.00 -2.74 2.37
C ILE A 7 -13.47 -2.76 2.78
N TYR A 8 -14.28 -3.48 2.01
CA TYR A 8 -15.71 -3.68 2.25
C TYR A 8 -16.00 -5.17 2.40
N HIS A 9 -16.50 -5.58 3.56
CA HIS A 9 -17.03 -6.93 3.78
C HIS A 9 -18.51 -6.92 3.53
N ILE A 10 -18.97 -7.73 2.59
CA ILE A 10 -20.32 -7.73 2.06
C ILE A 10 -20.97 -9.07 2.38
N ASP A 11 -22.07 -9.04 3.08
CA ASP A 11 -22.95 -10.16 3.27
C ASP A 11 -23.76 -10.37 1.99
N GLU A 12 -23.38 -11.36 1.20
CA GLU A 12 -24.02 -11.70 -0.07
C GLU A 12 -25.45 -12.21 0.12
N THR A 13 -25.72 -12.83 1.26
CA THR A 13 -27.02 -13.38 1.60
C THR A 13 -28.01 -12.27 1.91
N ALA A 14 -27.59 -11.30 2.70
CA ALA A 14 -28.45 -10.18 3.12
C ALA A 14 -28.35 -8.94 2.20
N GLY A 15 -27.38 -8.91 1.26
CA GLY A 15 -27.18 -7.79 0.34
C GLY A 15 -26.77 -6.50 1.04
N ARG A 16 -25.91 -6.58 2.05
CA ARG A 16 -25.49 -5.41 2.84
C ARG A 16 -24.00 -5.42 3.17
N ILE A 17 -23.41 -4.25 3.38
CA ILE A 17 -22.06 -4.12 3.94
C ILE A 17 -22.15 -4.34 5.45
N ILE A 18 -21.41 -5.32 5.97
CA ILE A 18 -21.34 -5.64 7.40
C ILE A 18 -20.18 -4.92 8.08
N GLN A 19 -19.13 -4.65 7.35
CA GLN A 19 -17.98 -3.90 7.84
C GLN A 19 -17.31 -3.18 6.67
N ALA A 20 -16.86 -1.96 6.89
CA ALA A 20 -15.96 -1.26 6.00
C ALA A 20 -14.82 -0.65 6.80
N SER A 21 -13.61 -0.74 6.25
CA SER A 21 -12.40 -0.25 6.90
C SER A 21 -11.49 0.42 5.88
N PHE A 22 -10.92 1.56 6.25
CA PHE A 22 -9.76 2.10 5.59
C PHE A 22 -8.52 1.64 6.36
N CYS A 23 -7.65 0.94 5.68
CA CYS A 23 -6.36 0.53 6.20
C CYS A 23 -5.31 1.55 5.76
N GLY A 24 -4.74 2.28 6.70
CA GLY A 24 -3.61 3.16 6.45
C GLY A 24 -2.36 2.37 6.03
N VAL A 25 -1.31 3.09 5.64
CA VAL A 25 -0.02 2.43 5.39
C VAL A 25 0.42 1.70 6.67
N SER A 26 0.88 0.46 6.52
CA SER A 26 1.45 -0.30 7.63
C SER A 26 2.95 -0.43 7.51
N ASP A 27 3.69 -0.08 8.55
CA ASP A 27 5.13 -0.27 8.69
C ASP A 27 5.48 -1.47 9.58
N VAL A 28 4.49 -2.32 9.82
CA VAL A 28 4.63 -3.60 10.54
C VAL A 28 3.79 -4.69 9.87
N CYS A 29 4.19 -5.94 10.04
CA CYS A 29 3.35 -7.07 9.68
C CYS A 29 2.15 -7.15 10.64
N GLY A 30 0.95 -7.38 10.10
CA GLY A 30 -0.28 -7.47 10.87
C GLY A 30 -1.15 -8.63 10.42
N THR A 31 -2.11 -9.01 11.26
CA THR A 31 -3.12 -10.01 10.96
C THR A 31 -4.49 -9.33 10.79
N ALA A 32 -5.16 -9.62 9.68
CA ALA A 32 -6.54 -9.18 9.47
C ALA A 32 -7.52 -10.30 9.87
N HIS A 33 -8.59 -9.92 10.55
CA HIS A 33 -9.68 -10.82 10.89
C HIS A 33 -10.87 -10.53 9.95
N LEU A 34 -11.34 -11.57 9.28
CA LEU A 34 -12.52 -11.47 8.43
C LEU A 34 -13.79 -11.69 9.27
N PRO A 35 -14.81 -10.85 9.13
CA PRO A 35 -16.09 -11.06 9.80
C PRO A 35 -16.78 -12.29 9.21
N MET A 36 -17.21 -13.21 10.08
CA MET A 36 -17.94 -14.42 9.69
C MET A 36 -19.34 -14.39 10.31
N ILE A 37 -20.35 -14.66 9.49
CA ILE A 37 -21.74 -14.78 9.95
C ILE A 37 -22.19 -16.21 9.67
N PRO A 38 -22.56 -17.00 10.68
CA PRO A 38 -23.03 -18.37 10.49
C PRO A 38 -24.22 -18.43 9.52
N GLY A 39 -24.14 -19.32 8.53
CA GLY A 39 -25.18 -19.49 7.50
C GLY A 39 -25.22 -18.43 6.39
N HIS A 40 -24.30 -17.45 6.40
CA HIS A 40 -24.22 -16.44 5.36
C HIS A 40 -22.94 -16.58 4.55
N THR A 41 -22.99 -16.15 3.29
CA THR A 41 -21.81 -15.98 2.45
C THR A 41 -21.30 -14.55 2.57
N VAL A 42 -20.06 -14.39 3.04
CA VAL A 42 -19.39 -13.09 3.13
C VAL A 42 -18.30 -12.99 2.08
N SER A 43 -18.34 -11.93 1.29
CA SER A 43 -17.28 -11.59 0.35
C SER A 43 -16.53 -10.34 0.78
N THR A 44 -15.30 -10.22 0.31
CA THR A 44 -14.47 -9.02 0.53
C THR A 44 -14.23 -8.33 -0.81
N PHE A 45 -14.53 -7.05 -0.88
CA PHE A 45 -14.17 -6.18 -1.99
C PHE A 45 -13.23 -5.09 -1.47
N ALA A 46 -12.07 -4.93 -2.10
CA ALA A 46 -11.10 -3.92 -1.69
C ALA A 46 -10.71 -3.03 -2.87
N ILE A 47 -10.55 -1.73 -2.60
CA ILE A 47 -9.96 -0.77 -3.51
C ILE A 47 -8.58 -0.47 -2.98
N ARG A 48 -7.57 -0.87 -3.74
CA ARG A 48 -6.17 -0.64 -3.40
C ARG A 48 -5.68 0.59 -4.13
N PHE A 49 -5.26 1.59 -3.37
CA PHE A 49 -4.65 2.78 -3.95
C PHE A 49 -3.18 2.52 -4.26
N HIS A 50 -2.71 3.03 -5.39
CA HIS A 50 -1.28 3.10 -5.68
C HIS A 50 -0.52 3.78 -4.52
N ALA A 51 0.74 3.47 -4.34
CA ALA A 51 1.53 3.71 -3.11
C ALA A 51 1.24 5.03 -2.38
N PHE A 52 0.94 6.11 -3.11
CA PHE A 52 0.72 7.43 -2.53
C PHE A 52 -0.53 8.12 -3.07
N GLY A 53 -1.37 7.40 -3.81
CA GLY A 53 -2.53 7.97 -4.50
C GLY A 53 -3.79 8.15 -3.65
N ALA A 54 -3.86 7.56 -2.45
CA ALA A 54 -5.06 7.63 -1.62
C ALA A 54 -5.50 9.07 -1.28
N TYR A 55 -4.53 9.99 -1.12
CA TYR A 55 -4.82 11.38 -0.79
C TYR A 55 -5.70 12.08 -1.84
N ALA A 56 -5.60 11.66 -3.10
CA ALA A 56 -6.38 12.27 -4.19
C ALA A 56 -7.90 12.14 -3.97
N PHE A 57 -8.32 11.10 -3.26
CA PHE A 57 -9.72 10.81 -2.97
C PHE A 57 -10.11 11.18 -1.53
N ALA A 58 -9.16 11.56 -0.69
CA ALA A 58 -9.43 11.86 0.71
C ALA A 58 -10.09 13.23 0.89
N ASP A 59 -11.05 13.33 1.79
CA ASP A 59 -11.71 14.58 2.17
C ASP A 59 -10.85 15.38 3.16
N ASP A 60 -9.91 14.72 3.87
CA ASP A 60 -9.08 15.32 4.89
C ASP A 60 -7.64 14.76 4.83
N ALA A 61 -6.75 15.31 5.65
CA ALA A 61 -5.36 14.87 5.79
C ALA A 61 -5.27 13.40 6.25
N LEU A 62 -4.25 12.68 5.74
CA LEU A 62 -4.02 11.27 6.11
C LEU A 62 -3.10 11.12 7.33
N ARG A 63 -2.81 12.21 8.02
CA ARG A 63 -2.01 12.19 9.25
C ARG A 63 -2.66 11.30 10.32
N GLY A 64 -1.85 10.46 10.96
CA GLY A 64 -2.30 9.56 12.01
C GLY A 64 -2.89 8.23 11.54
N THR A 65 -2.92 7.96 10.22
CA THR A 65 -3.44 6.69 9.66
C THR A 65 -2.43 5.55 9.64
N LEU A 66 -1.17 5.80 10.01
CA LEU A 66 -0.12 4.78 10.03
C LEU A 66 -0.47 3.64 10.99
N ASN A 67 -0.43 2.40 10.50
CA ASN A 67 -0.78 1.18 11.24
C ASN A 67 -2.23 1.16 11.77
N GLY A 68 -3.07 2.04 11.27
CA GLY A 68 -4.44 2.21 11.74
C GLY A 68 -5.47 1.58 10.81
N PHE A 69 -6.59 1.17 11.43
CA PHE A 69 -7.83 0.85 10.74
C PHE A 69 -8.88 1.83 11.26
N GLU A 70 -9.54 2.52 10.34
CA GLU A 70 -10.64 3.44 10.69
C GLU A 70 -11.81 3.24 9.72
N SER A 71 -12.98 3.78 10.05
CA SER A 71 -14.08 3.81 9.10
C SER A 71 -13.67 4.66 7.87
N PRO A 72 -13.91 4.19 6.64
CA PRO A 72 -13.64 5.00 5.45
C PRO A 72 -14.36 6.34 5.46
N GLU A 73 -15.50 6.44 6.14
CA GLU A 73 -16.28 7.66 6.28
C GLU A 73 -15.47 8.82 6.90
N VAL A 74 -14.49 8.50 7.77
CA VAL A 74 -13.67 9.52 8.48
C VAL A 74 -12.82 10.33 7.50
N ARG A 75 -12.20 9.67 6.51
CA ARG A 75 -11.26 10.31 5.58
C ARG A 75 -11.77 10.38 4.15
N PHE A 76 -12.73 9.53 3.79
CA PHE A 76 -13.23 9.34 2.43
C PHE A 76 -14.76 9.37 2.38
N GLY A 77 -15.39 10.22 3.20
CA GLY A 77 -16.85 10.21 3.41
C GLY A 77 -17.65 10.37 2.11
N ARG A 78 -17.18 11.19 1.17
CA ARG A 78 -17.83 11.34 -0.14
C ARG A 78 -17.68 10.07 -0.98
N LEU A 79 -16.47 9.49 -1.05
CA LEU A 79 -16.19 8.28 -1.81
C LEU A 79 -16.89 7.07 -1.18
N ASP A 80 -16.78 6.92 0.13
CA ASP A 80 -17.42 5.82 0.88
C ASP A 80 -18.95 5.81 0.68
N ARG A 81 -19.58 6.98 0.76
CA ARG A 81 -21.03 7.12 0.53
C ARG A 81 -21.41 6.70 -0.88
N ALA A 82 -20.66 7.13 -1.88
CA ALA A 82 -20.91 6.76 -3.28
C ALA A 82 -20.75 5.25 -3.49
N LEU A 83 -19.70 4.64 -2.93
CA LEU A 83 -19.45 3.20 -3.07
C LEU A 83 -20.54 2.37 -2.35
N ARG A 84 -20.89 2.73 -1.12
CA ARG A 84 -21.94 2.04 -0.34
C ARG A 84 -23.31 2.05 -1.01
N ALA A 85 -23.58 3.04 -1.85
CA ALA A 85 -24.88 3.19 -2.48
C ALA A 85 -25.29 1.97 -3.32
N ARG A 86 -24.32 1.27 -3.97
CA ARG A 86 -24.63 0.15 -4.86
C ARG A 86 -23.77 -1.10 -4.68
N LEU A 87 -22.59 -1.02 -4.04
CA LEU A 87 -21.71 -2.19 -3.88
C LEU A 87 -22.42 -3.42 -3.31
N PRO A 88 -23.31 -3.32 -2.29
CA PRO A 88 -23.98 -4.48 -1.72
C PRO A 88 -24.95 -5.17 -2.68
N GLU A 89 -25.53 -4.42 -3.62
CA GLU A 89 -26.52 -4.93 -4.59
C GLU A 89 -25.85 -5.67 -5.75
N LEU A 90 -24.58 -5.35 -6.04
CA LEU A 90 -23.85 -5.90 -7.15
C LEU A 90 -23.30 -7.28 -6.82
N ARG A 91 -23.37 -8.20 -7.77
CA ARG A 91 -22.88 -9.56 -7.63
C ARG A 91 -21.63 -9.78 -8.48
N GLY A 92 -20.64 -10.44 -7.87
CA GLY A 92 -19.38 -10.78 -8.52
C GLY A 92 -18.39 -9.62 -8.64
N LEU A 93 -17.13 -9.99 -8.85
CA LEU A 93 -16.02 -9.05 -8.89
C LEU A 93 -16.15 -8.04 -10.05
N SER A 94 -16.48 -8.51 -11.24
CA SER A 94 -16.55 -7.68 -12.44
C SER A 94 -17.55 -6.52 -12.31
N ALA A 95 -18.77 -6.79 -11.81
CA ALA A 95 -19.79 -5.77 -11.63
C ALA A 95 -19.37 -4.72 -10.58
N ARG A 96 -18.78 -5.16 -9.48
CA ARG A 96 -18.26 -4.28 -8.42
C ARG A 96 -17.09 -3.45 -8.91
N THR A 97 -16.17 -4.04 -9.67
CA THR A 97 -15.04 -3.33 -10.26
C THR A 97 -15.50 -2.26 -11.23
N ALA A 98 -16.39 -2.59 -12.16
CA ALA A 98 -16.93 -1.63 -13.13
C ALA A 98 -17.63 -0.44 -12.42
N TYR A 99 -18.41 -0.74 -11.38
CA TYR A 99 -19.04 0.32 -10.59
C TYR A 99 -18.03 1.18 -9.83
N ALA A 100 -17.09 0.57 -9.11
CA ALA A 100 -16.05 1.30 -8.39
C ALA A 100 -15.22 2.18 -9.34
N GLN A 101 -14.83 1.67 -10.51
CA GLN A 101 -14.16 2.46 -11.53
C GLN A 101 -14.99 3.66 -11.99
N SER A 102 -16.30 3.48 -12.23
CA SER A 102 -17.16 4.59 -12.62
C SER A 102 -17.26 5.67 -11.55
N VAL A 103 -17.30 5.29 -10.28
CA VAL A 103 -17.28 6.21 -9.14
C VAL A 103 -15.95 6.95 -9.06
N LEU A 104 -14.81 6.24 -9.15
CA LEU A 104 -13.49 6.83 -9.06
C LEU A 104 -13.20 7.80 -10.21
N LEU A 105 -13.60 7.45 -11.45
CA LEU A 105 -13.43 8.31 -12.63
C LEU A 105 -14.29 9.59 -12.57
N ALA A 106 -15.47 9.50 -11.96
CA ALA A 106 -16.35 10.65 -11.77
C ALA A 106 -15.95 11.52 -10.54
N PHE A 107 -15.00 11.05 -9.74
CA PHE A 107 -14.60 11.72 -8.50
C PHE A 107 -13.68 12.90 -8.80
N GLN A 108 -13.98 14.06 -8.21
CA GLN A 108 -13.06 15.20 -8.28
C GLN A 108 -11.89 14.98 -7.34
N CYS A 109 -10.75 14.59 -7.89
CA CYS A 109 -9.53 14.31 -7.15
C CYS A 109 -8.89 15.61 -6.61
N ARG A 110 -8.19 15.48 -5.49
CA ARG A 110 -7.27 16.51 -4.99
C ARG A 110 -5.94 16.34 -5.72
N GLU A 111 -5.49 17.39 -6.36
CA GLU A 111 -4.19 17.39 -7.04
C GLU A 111 -3.16 18.14 -6.19
N ASN A 112 -1.95 17.63 -6.17
CA ASN A 112 -0.79 18.33 -5.61
C ASN A 112 0.48 17.89 -6.34
N PRO A 113 0.93 18.67 -7.34
CA PRO A 113 2.10 18.31 -8.15
C PRO A 113 3.37 18.05 -7.34
N LEU A 114 3.55 18.75 -6.22
CA LEU A 114 4.71 18.52 -5.36
C LEU A 114 4.65 17.14 -4.67
N VAL A 115 3.46 16.68 -4.29
CA VAL A 115 3.27 15.33 -3.71
C VAL A 115 3.52 14.26 -4.77
N GLU A 116 3.08 14.49 -5.99
CA GLU A 116 3.29 13.58 -7.12
C GLU A 116 4.78 13.48 -7.47
N THR A 117 5.45 14.64 -7.63
CA THR A 117 6.91 14.66 -7.85
C THR A 117 7.68 14.01 -6.70
N ALA A 118 7.21 14.20 -5.45
CA ALA A 118 7.83 13.53 -4.30
C ALA A 118 7.65 12.00 -4.35
N ALA A 119 6.50 11.51 -4.82
CA ALA A 119 6.27 10.09 -5.01
C ALA A 119 7.17 9.51 -6.10
N ASP A 120 7.25 10.19 -7.23
CA ASP A 120 8.06 9.76 -8.37
C ASP A 120 9.57 9.68 -8.00
N ALA A 121 10.10 10.70 -7.34
CA ALA A 121 11.47 10.71 -6.84
C ALA A 121 11.74 9.54 -5.87
N LEU A 122 10.82 9.30 -4.93
CA LEU A 122 10.95 8.20 -3.97
C LEU A 122 10.96 6.83 -4.65
N LEU A 123 10.08 6.62 -5.63
CA LEU A 123 9.99 5.38 -6.39
C LEU A 123 11.20 5.19 -7.30
N TYR A 124 11.63 6.25 -7.99
CA TYR A 124 12.81 6.24 -8.85
C TYR A 124 14.07 5.81 -8.08
N HIS A 125 14.30 6.39 -6.92
CA HIS A 125 15.42 6.04 -6.05
C HIS A 125 15.19 4.76 -5.23
N ARG A 126 14.07 4.08 -5.40
CA ARG A 126 13.74 2.85 -4.65
C ARG A 126 13.88 2.99 -3.13
N GLY A 127 13.66 4.18 -2.60
CA GLY A 127 13.80 4.48 -1.17
C GLY A 127 15.24 4.51 -0.64
N THR A 128 16.27 4.57 -1.50
CA THR A 128 17.68 4.60 -1.08
C THR A 128 18.21 6.00 -0.85
N ALA A 129 17.60 7.03 -1.47
CA ALA A 129 18.00 8.43 -1.25
C ALA A 129 17.76 8.84 0.22
N THR A 130 18.69 9.63 0.75
CA THR A 130 18.53 10.24 2.07
C THR A 130 17.40 11.28 2.06
N VAL A 131 16.84 11.58 3.21
CA VAL A 131 15.79 12.62 3.34
C VAL A 131 16.29 13.98 2.86
N SER A 132 17.58 14.28 3.05
CA SER A 132 18.20 15.54 2.61
C SER A 132 18.34 15.60 1.09
N GLU A 133 18.80 14.53 0.45
CA GLU A 133 18.90 14.43 -1.02
C GLU A 133 17.53 14.55 -1.68
N TRP A 134 16.54 13.81 -1.14
CA TRP A 134 15.18 13.87 -1.64
C TRP A 134 14.57 15.27 -1.50
N ALA A 135 14.72 15.93 -0.35
CA ALA A 135 14.25 17.31 -0.16
C ALA A 135 14.97 18.29 -1.10
N HIS A 136 16.29 18.13 -1.31
CA HIS A 136 17.07 18.94 -2.22
C HIS A 136 16.60 18.80 -3.68
N GLU A 137 16.32 17.58 -4.13
CA GLU A 137 15.80 17.30 -5.47
C GLU A 137 14.45 18.00 -5.72
N LEU A 138 13.62 18.11 -4.66
CA LEU A 138 12.33 18.79 -4.69
C LEU A 138 12.41 20.31 -4.45
N PHE A 139 13.61 20.87 -4.28
CA PHE A 139 13.85 22.27 -3.94
C PHE A 139 13.11 22.75 -2.70
N ILE A 140 12.97 21.87 -1.68
CA ILE A 140 12.35 22.19 -0.39
C ILE A 140 13.25 21.79 0.78
N SER A 141 12.95 22.29 1.99
CA SER A 141 13.64 21.84 3.19
C SER A 141 13.13 20.46 3.66
N SER A 142 13.96 19.70 4.38
CA SER A 142 13.56 18.42 4.99
C SER A 142 12.32 18.58 5.90
N ARG A 143 12.19 19.72 6.59
CA ARG A 143 11.02 20.02 7.43
C ARG A 143 9.75 20.21 6.59
N GLN A 144 9.85 20.83 5.41
CA GLN A 144 8.72 20.95 4.48
C GLN A 144 8.32 19.60 3.94
N LEU A 145 9.31 18.75 3.58
CA LEU A 145 9.07 17.39 3.14
C LEU A 145 8.37 16.56 4.24
N GLU A 146 8.82 16.63 5.49
CA GLU A 146 8.15 15.94 6.60
C GLU A 146 6.70 16.37 6.78
N ARG A 147 6.43 17.68 6.71
CA ARG A 147 5.07 18.21 6.80
C ARG A 147 4.20 17.73 5.65
N LEU A 148 4.72 17.80 4.42
CA LEU A 148 4.04 17.36 3.21
C LEU A 148 3.64 15.90 3.32
N LEU A 149 4.59 15.01 3.56
CA LEU A 149 4.33 13.58 3.62
C LEU A 149 3.46 13.19 4.82
N GLY A 150 3.64 13.87 5.96
CA GLY A 150 2.77 13.69 7.12
C GLY A 150 1.31 14.01 6.81
N GLU A 151 1.05 15.06 6.04
CA GLU A 151 -0.30 15.48 5.65
C GLU A 151 -0.91 14.56 4.59
N TYR A 152 -0.19 14.32 3.50
CA TYR A 152 -0.73 13.63 2.32
C TYR A 152 -0.57 12.12 2.37
N TRP A 153 0.47 11.61 3.06
CA TRP A 153 0.72 10.17 3.15
C TRP A 153 0.62 9.60 4.55
N GLY A 154 0.46 10.43 5.57
CA GLY A 154 0.40 9.98 6.97
C GLY A 154 1.71 9.36 7.48
N LEU A 155 2.84 9.55 6.80
CA LEU A 155 4.15 9.01 7.15
C LEU A 155 5.22 10.09 7.22
N SER A 156 6.32 9.79 7.94
CA SER A 156 7.56 10.55 7.80
C SER A 156 8.33 10.12 6.53
N PRO A 157 9.18 10.98 5.94
CA PRO A 157 10.03 10.64 4.81
C PRO A 157 10.86 9.38 5.04
N LYS A 158 11.48 9.25 6.22
CA LYS A 158 12.28 8.09 6.59
C LYS A 158 11.48 6.78 6.54
N LYS A 159 10.24 6.80 7.02
CA LYS A 159 9.36 5.62 6.96
C LYS A 159 8.91 5.32 5.54
N GLY A 160 8.62 6.34 4.73
CA GLY A 160 8.30 6.19 3.31
C GLY A 160 9.45 5.55 2.53
N SER A 161 10.69 6.04 2.73
CA SER A 161 11.88 5.47 2.11
C SER A 161 12.11 4.00 2.52
N ALA A 162 12.03 3.70 3.81
CA ALA A 162 12.22 2.34 4.30
C ALA A 162 11.17 1.37 3.73
N LEU A 163 9.93 1.84 3.57
CA LEU A 163 8.84 1.05 3.03
C LEU A 163 9.04 0.74 1.53
N VAL A 164 9.37 1.76 0.73
CA VAL A 164 9.61 1.58 -0.71
C VAL A 164 10.84 0.71 -0.93
N ARG A 165 11.89 0.90 -0.14
CA ARG A 165 13.09 0.06 -0.16
C ARG A 165 12.75 -1.41 0.12
N TYR A 166 11.93 -1.67 1.14
CA TYR A 166 11.47 -3.03 1.43
C TYR A 166 10.66 -3.61 0.27
N GLN A 167 9.74 -2.85 -0.33
CA GLN A 167 8.94 -3.34 -1.46
C GLN A 167 9.79 -3.68 -2.68
N ALA A 168 10.75 -2.83 -3.04
CA ALA A 168 11.67 -3.07 -4.14
C ALA A 168 12.52 -4.32 -3.90
N LEU A 169 13.08 -4.46 -2.69
CA LEU A 169 13.81 -5.66 -2.26
C LEU A 169 12.94 -6.92 -2.36
N TYR A 170 11.72 -6.87 -1.83
CA TYR A 170 10.78 -7.99 -1.85
C TYR A 170 10.47 -8.45 -3.28
N GLN A 171 10.19 -7.51 -4.19
CA GLN A 171 9.92 -7.80 -5.59
C GLN A 171 11.13 -8.46 -6.27
N GLU A 172 12.34 -7.94 -6.09
CA GLU A 172 13.54 -8.52 -6.69
C GLU A 172 13.83 -9.95 -6.19
N ILE A 173 13.55 -10.23 -4.92
CA ILE A 173 13.66 -11.60 -4.38
C ILE A 173 12.61 -12.51 -5.03
N CYS A 174 11.35 -12.06 -5.12
CA CYS A 174 10.27 -12.84 -5.73
C CYS A 174 10.49 -13.13 -7.21
N HIS A 175 11.05 -12.17 -7.96
CA HIS A 175 11.40 -12.34 -9.38
C HIS A 175 12.72 -13.10 -9.59
N GLY A 176 13.44 -13.48 -8.53
CA GLY A 176 14.72 -14.17 -8.61
C GLY A 176 15.87 -13.32 -9.18
N THR A 177 15.70 -11.99 -9.27
CA THR A 177 16.74 -11.06 -9.71
C THR A 177 17.71 -10.71 -8.60
N LEU A 178 17.38 -11.03 -7.38
CA LEU A 178 18.19 -10.88 -6.18
C LEU A 178 18.18 -12.21 -5.42
N THR A 179 19.33 -12.88 -5.37
CA THR A 179 19.46 -14.23 -4.81
C THR A 179 20.36 -14.32 -3.58
N ASP A 180 21.08 -13.23 -3.29
CA ASP A 180 22.05 -13.18 -2.18
C ASP A 180 21.76 -12.01 -1.23
N VAL A 181 21.84 -12.30 0.07
CA VAL A 181 21.64 -11.34 1.16
C VAL A 181 22.72 -10.26 1.17
N GLN A 182 23.96 -10.57 0.81
CA GLN A 182 25.05 -9.58 0.76
C GLN A 182 24.85 -8.58 -0.39
N ASP A 183 24.40 -9.05 -1.55
CA ASP A 183 24.04 -8.19 -2.66
C ASP A 183 22.85 -7.28 -2.29
N ALA A 184 21.87 -7.79 -1.55
CA ALA A 184 20.77 -6.99 -1.01
C ALA A 184 21.25 -5.87 -0.07
N VAL A 185 22.20 -6.16 0.82
CA VAL A 185 22.79 -5.17 1.73
C VAL A 185 23.45 -4.04 0.93
N ALA A 186 24.28 -4.39 -0.04
CA ALA A 186 25.01 -3.42 -0.86
C ALA A 186 24.07 -2.59 -1.75
N ARG A 187 23.15 -3.23 -2.46
CA ARG A 187 22.27 -2.62 -3.46
C ARG A 187 21.25 -1.67 -2.85
N TYR A 188 20.73 -2.00 -1.67
CA TYR A 188 19.70 -1.23 -0.97
C TYR A 188 20.25 -0.35 0.16
N GLY A 189 21.56 -0.25 0.31
CA GLY A 189 22.20 0.66 1.27
C GLY A 189 21.90 0.34 2.72
N PHE A 190 21.74 -0.94 3.08
CA PHE A 190 21.68 -1.36 4.48
C PHE A 190 23.08 -1.28 5.10
N ALA A 191 23.16 -0.92 6.39
CA ALA A 191 24.43 -0.83 7.09
C ALA A 191 25.13 -2.20 7.20
N ASP A 192 24.32 -3.24 7.41
CA ASP A 192 24.77 -4.63 7.54
C ASP A 192 23.58 -5.60 7.34
N GLN A 193 23.90 -6.89 7.31
CA GLN A 193 22.90 -7.97 7.21
C GLN A 193 21.91 -7.95 8.41
N ALA A 194 22.36 -7.60 9.61
CA ALA A 194 21.49 -7.57 10.77
C ALA A 194 20.44 -6.43 10.65
N HIS A 195 20.81 -5.29 10.07
CA HIS A 195 19.90 -4.18 9.76
C HIS A 195 18.86 -4.64 8.73
N LEU A 196 19.28 -5.25 7.63
CA LEU A 196 18.36 -5.82 6.62
C LEU A 196 17.40 -6.81 7.26
N CYS A 197 17.90 -7.78 8.06
CA CYS A 197 17.07 -8.80 8.72
C CYS A 197 16.03 -8.17 9.66
N ARG A 198 16.40 -7.13 10.40
CA ARG A 198 15.45 -6.42 11.30
C ARG A 198 14.36 -5.70 10.53
N GLU A 199 14.72 -4.94 9.48
CA GLU A 199 13.74 -4.24 8.65
C GLU A 199 12.83 -5.23 7.91
N PHE A 200 13.39 -6.23 7.27
CA PHE A 200 12.61 -7.23 6.56
C PHE A 200 11.60 -7.94 7.47
N ARG A 201 12.06 -8.41 8.66
CA ARG A 201 11.16 -9.05 9.63
C ARG A 201 10.04 -8.12 10.11
N ARG A 202 10.31 -6.82 10.25
CA ARG A 202 9.32 -5.84 10.67
C ARG A 202 8.16 -5.76 9.68
N TYR A 203 8.46 -5.76 8.38
CA TYR A 203 7.45 -5.62 7.33
C TYR A 203 6.84 -6.96 6.91
N HIS A 204 7.66 -8.01 6.84
CA HIS A 204 7.26 -9.30 6.31
C HIS A 204 6.78 -10.28 7.39
N GLY A 205 7.28 -10.13 8.61
CA GLY A 205 7.03 -11.08 9.70
C GLY A 205 8.01 -12.24 9.77
N GLU A 206 8.75 -12.52 8.69
CA GLU A 206 9.71 -13.63 8.60
C GLU A 206 11.16 -13.16 8.49
N ASN A 207 12.09 -14.12 8.66
CA ASN A 207 13.52 -13.87 8.45
C ASN A 207 13.82 -13.85 6.94
N VAL A 208 14.54 -12.82 6.49
CA VAL A 208 14.92 -12.66 5.09
C VAL A 208 15.69 -13.85 4.51
N SER A 209 16.60 -14.45 5.26
CA SER A 209 17.37 -15.61 4.79
C SER A 209 16.49 -16.85 4.55
N ARG A 210 15.43 -17.03 5.35
CA ARG A 210 14.43 -18.07 5.11
C ARG A 210 13.60 -17.73 3.86
N PHE A 211 13.20 -16.49 3.72
CA PHE A 211 12.43 -16.01 2.58
C PHE A 211 13.19 -16.20 1.26
N PHE A 212 14.49 -15.87 1.21
CA PHE A 212 15.33 -16.14 0.04
C PHE A 212 15.29 -17.63 -0.36
N LYS A 213 15.48 -18.54 0.60
CA LYS A 213 15.45 -20.00 0.33
C LYS A 213 14.10 -20.43 -0.24
N THR A 214 13.01 -20.04 0.42
CA THR A 214 11.66 -20.43 0.02
C THR A 214 11.27 -19.84 -1.34
N SER A 215 11.65 -18.60 -1.64
CA SER A 215 11.35 -17.95 -2.92
C SER A 215 12.17 -18.52 -4.07
N CYS A 216 13.42 -18.90 -3.84
CA CYS A 216 14.23 -19.59 -4.85
C CYS A 216 13.73 -21.01 -5.14
N GLU A 217 13.18 -21.71 -4.14
CA GLU A 217 12.60 -23.05 -4.31
C GLU A 217 11.23 -23.02 -4.98
N ASN A 218 10.45 -21.96 -4.76
CA ASN A 218 9.04 -21.84 -5.20
C ASN A 218 8.81 -20.75 -6.23
N GLY A 219 9.74 -20.48 -7.13
CA GLY A 219 9.67 -19.41 -8.14
C GLY A 219 8.39 -19.28 -8.99
N ARG A 220 7.30 -19.92 -8.58
CA ARG A 220 5.97 -19.93 -9.23
C ARG A 220 4.81 -19.53 -8.33
N THR A 221 4.97 -19.40 -7.02
CA THR A 221 3.81 -19.36 -6.11
C THR A 221 3.30 -17.96 -5.76
N MET A 222 3.96 -16.89 -6.18
CA MET A 222 3.51 -15.54 -5.81
C MET A 222 2.63 -14.85 -6.83
N GLU A 223 2.70 -15.21 -8.10
CA GLU A 223 1.72 -14.78 -9.11
C GLU A 223 0.33 -15.38 -8.83
N GLU A 224 0.28 -16.61 -8.31
CA GLU A 224 -0.98 -17.30 -7.96
C GLU A 224 -1.66 -16.76 -6.71
N ASN A 225 -0.93 -16.09 -5.80
CA ASN A 225 -1.46 -15.57 -4.54
C ASN A 225 -1.88 -14.10 -4.58
N GLY A 226 -2.05 -13.51 -5.76
CA GLY A 226 -2.66 -12.17 -5.93
C GLY A 226 -1.74 -11.00 -5.54
N VAL A 227 -0.43 -11.20 -5.54
CA VAL A 227 0.53 -10.10 -5.54
C VAL A 227 0.68 -9.62 -6.98
N TYR A 228 -0.06 -8.57 -7.35
CA TYR A 228 0.02 -7.99 -8.68
C TYR A 228 1.44 -7.53 -9.00
N PRO A 229 1.99 -7.91 -10.17
CA PRO A 229 3.20 -7.28 -10.67
C PRO A 229 2.94 -5.78 -10.89
N PRO A 230 3.96 -4.92 -10.82
CA PRO A 230 3.81 -3.53 -11.24
C PRO A 230 3.38 -3.53 -12.71
N GLU A 231 2.34 -2.77 -13.03
CA GLU A 231 2.01 -2.48 -14.42
C GLU A 231 3.25 -1.93 -15.09
N GLU A 232 3.69 -2.58 -16.16
CA GLU A 232 4.74 -2.06 -17.03
C GLU A 232 4.28 -0.66 -17.47
N ALA A 233 5.11 0.33 -17.18
CA ALA A 233 4.90 1.69 -17.66
C ALA A 233 4.77 1.61 -19.18
N SER A 234 3.56 1.76 -19.69
CA SER A 234 3.29 1.84 -21.12
C SER A 234 4.06 3.05 -21.65
N THR A 235 5.07 2.77 -22.47
CA THR A 235 5.82 3.73 -23.29
C THR A 235 4.89 4.57 -24.16
#